data_40f444c2bfc25c2295e70e5dbfb691cb
#
_entry.id   40f444c2bfc25c2295e70e5dbfb691cb
#
_cell.length_a   1.000
_cell.length_b   1.000
_cell.length_c   1.000
_cell.angle_alpha   90.00
_cell.angle_beta   90.00
_cell.angle_gamma   90.00
#
_symmetry.space_group_name_H-M   'P 1'
#
loop_
_entity.id
_entity.type
_entity.pdbx_description
1 polymer ?
#
loop_
_entity_poly.entity_id
_entity_poly.type
_entity_poly.pdbx_seq_one_letter_code
_entity_poly.pdbx_strand_id
1 'polypeptide(L)'
;MLVHGAWADTSSWDGEVSALMQLGYSVRAVANPLENLTTDSEYVSAFLDTIPGPIVLVGHSYGGSVITNAAAGNPNVEALVYVDAAAPAVGETNGSFSGADSVLKRKPEDELFDKLPYPGAPPGAVELYLRKDVFLDHFGNDLPAEVATRLWATQRAASTSAFETPSRFAAWETIPSWYFISSGDQIITATSERAMAERAGSHVTVFDGGSHLTLISHPEAVTDVIEQAIDSVRQ
;
A
#
# COMPACT_ATOMS: atom_id res chain seq x y z
N MET A 1 -8.85 -9.32 1.85
CA MET A 1 -8.35 -9.09 0.49
C MET A 1 -7.16 -8.14 0.54
N LEU A 2 -6.11 -8.37 -0.25
CA LEU A 2 -4.81 -7.68 -0.15
C LEU A 2 -4.51 -6.91 -1.43
N VAL A 3 -4.08 -5.63 -1.31
CA VAL A 3 -3.81 -4.71 -2.42
C VAL A 3 -2.38 -4.18 -2.30
N HIS A 4 -1.52 -4.53 -3.25
CA HIS A 4 -0.11 -4.11 -3.25
C HIS A 4 0.06 -2.64 -3.64
N GLY A 5 1.21 -2.06 -3.27
CA GLY A 5 1.61 -0.72 -3.61
C GLY A 5 2.35 -0.59 -4.95
N ALA A 6 2.88 0.61 -5.19
CA ALA A 6 3.76 0.89 -6.33
C ALA A 6 5.06 0.09 -6.24
N TRP A 7 5.68 -0.19 -7.38
CA TRP A 7 6.94 -0.92 -7.51
C TRP A 7 6.92 -2.33 -6.91
N ALA A 8 5.72 -2.86 -6.67
CA ALA A 8 5.45 -4.19 -6.15
C ALA A 8 4.37 -4.88 -6.99
N ASP A 9 4.04 -6.11 -6.67
CA ASP A 9 2.96 -6.89 -7.25
C ASP A 9 2.32 -7.81 -6.20
N THR A 10 1.43 -8.70 -6.63
CA THR A 10 0.72 -9.61 -5.72
C THR A 10 1.63 -10.54 -4.94
N SER A 11 2.84 -10.84 -5.42
CA SER A 11 3.80 -11.72 -4.74
C SER A 11 4.41 -11.09 -3.50
N SER A 12 4.30 -9.76 -3.35
CA SER A 12 4.71 -9.08 -2.11
C SER A 12 3.91 -9.56 -0.88
N TRP A 13 2.74 -10.15 -1.11
CA TRP A 13 1.86 -10.69 -0.09
C TRP A 13 1.98 -12.21 0.12
N ASP A 14 2.98 -12.89 -0.47
CA ASP A 14 3.09 -14.36 -0.42
C ASP A 14 3.15 -14.90 1.01
N GLY A 15 3.80 -14.18 1.93
CA GLY A 15 3.91 -14.54 3.35
C GLY A 15 2.54 -14.51 4.04
N GLU A 16 1.83 -13.39 3.95
CA GLU A 16 0.51 -13.19 4.56
C GLU A 16 -0.55 -14.10 3.91
N VAL A 17 -0.51 -14.27 2.59
CA VAL A 17 -1.41 -15.23 1.90
C VAL A 17 -1.22 -16.62 2.46
N SER A 18 0.04 -17.08 2.60
CA SER A 18 0.35 -18.40 3.12
C SER A 18 -0.11 -18.57 4.57
N ALA A 19 0.18 -17.59 5.43
CA ALA A 19 -0.18 -17.63 6.84
C ALA A 19 -1.71 -17.61 7.03
N LEU A 20 -2.41 -16.68 6.40
CA LEU A 20 -3.86 -16.55 6.50
C LEU A 20 -4.60 -17.76 5.94
N MET A 21 -4.11 -18.39 4.85
CA MET A 21 -4.66 -19.64 4.33
C MET A 21 -4.48 -20.82 5.30
N GLN A 22 -3.34 -20.89 5.99
CA GLN A 22 -3.10 -21.91 7.02
C GLN A 22 -4.04 -21.75 8.23
N LEU A 23 -4.43 -20.51 8.54
CA LEU A 23 -5.42 -20.18 9.56
C LEU A 23 -6.88 -20.44 9.10
N GLY A 24 -7.07 -20.84 7.85
CA GLY A 24 -8.39 -21.21 7.29
C GLY A 24 -9.16 -20.03 6.70
N TYR A 25 -8.54 -18.86 6.50
CA TYR A 25 -9.17 -17.73 5.86
C TYR A 25 -9.20 -17.88 4.32
N SER A 26 -10.25 -17.30 3.70
CA SER A 26 -10.28 -17.11 2.26
C SER A 26 -9.52 -15.84 1.90
N VAL A 27 -8.39 -15.96 1.21
CA VAL A 27 -7.48 -14.86 0.89
C VAL A 27 -7.39 -14.64 -0.61
N ARG A 28 -7.35 -13.38 -1.01
CA ARG A 28 -7.07 -12.95 -2.40
C ARG A 28 -6.13 -11.75 -2.37
N ALA A 29 -5.06 -11.81 -3.15
CA ALA A 29 -4.27 -10.64 -3.54
C ALA A 29 -4.70 -10.20 -4.94
N VAL A 30 -5.03 -8.91 -5.11
CA VAL A 30 -5.48 -8.37 -6.38
C VAL A 30 -4.35 -7.60 -7.07
N ALA A 31 -4.23 -7.78 -8.37
CA ALA A 31 -3.25 -7.05 -9.19
C ALA A 31 -3.74 -5.60 -9.37
N ASN A 32 -3.16 -4.69 -8.60
CA ASN A 32 -3.42 -3.26 -8.71
C ASN A 32 -2.82 -2.71 -10.02
N PRO A 33 -3.57 -2.02 -10.89
CA PRO A 33 -3.06 -1.53 -12.17
C PRO A 33 -1.89 -0.54 -12.08
N LEU A 34 -1.85 0.33 -11.06
CA LEU A 34 -0.83 1.36 -10.81
C LEU A 34 -0.82 2.49 -11.87
N GLU A 35 -1.96 2.78 -12.46
CA GLU A 35 -2.09 3.77 -13.52
C GLU A 35 -2.68 5.10 -13.05
N ASN A 36 -3.79 5.04 -12.29
CA ASN A 36 -4.52 6.22 -11.83
C ASN A 36 -5.39 5.87 -10.63
N LEU A 37 -5.36 6.67 -9.57
CA LEU A 37 -6.08 6.34 -8.33
C LEU A 37 -7.57 6.07 -8.55
N THR A 38 -8.22 6.82 -9.45
CA THR A 38 -9.64 6.61 -9.74
C THR A 38 -9.89 5.24 -10.39
N THR A 39 -9.20 4.95 -11.48
CA THR A 39 -9.40 3.70 -12.23
C THR A 39 -8.92 2.48 -11.45
N ASP A 40 -7.81 2.61 -10.72
CA ASP A 40 -7.28 1.53 -9.88
C ASP A 40 -8.26 1.19 -8.76
N SER A 41 -8.87 2.22 -8.14
CA SER A 41 -9.88 2.02 -7.10
C SER A 41 -11.18 1.42 -7.66
N GLU A 42 -11.61 1.85 -8.84
CA GLU A 42 -12.78 1.28 -9.53
C GLU A 42 -12.54 -0.19 -9.91
N TYR A 43 -11.32 -0.54 -10.33
CA TYR A 43 -10.92 -1.93 -10.60
C TYR A 43 -11.01 -2.81 -9.34
N VAL A 44 -10.46 -2.32 -8.21
CA VAL A 44 -10.51 -3.03 -6.94
C VAL A 44 -11.96 -3.11 -6.42
N SER A 45 -12.74 -2.04 -6.51
CA SER A 45 -14.16 -2.02 -6.12
C SER A 45 -14.97 -3.06 -6.88
N ALA A 46 -14.80 -3.13 -8.21
CA ALA A 46 -15.48 -4.15 -9.03
C ALA A 46 -15.10 -5.59 -8.61
N PHE A 47 -13.87 -5.80 -8.16
CA PHE A 47 -13.46 -7.09 -7.61
C PHE A 47 -14.13 -7.36 -6.26
N LEU A 48 -14.23 -6.36 -5.37
CA LEU A 48 -14.90 -6.48 -4.07
C LEU A 48 -16.37 -6.88 -4.23
N ASP A 49 -17.05 -6.36 -5.23
CA ASP A 49 -18.47 -6.67 -5.51
C ASP A 49 -18.71 -8.15 -5.86
N THR A 50 -17.66 -8.89 -6.22
CA THR A 50 -17.74 -10.33 -6.51
C THR A 50 -17.57 -11.20 -5.26
N ILE A 51 -17.20 -10.62 -4.12
CA ILE A 51 -16.92 -11.34 -2.88
C ILE A 51 -18.16 -11.32 -1.97
N PRO A 52 -18.79 -12.46 -1.69
CA PRO A 52 -19.91 -12.52 -0.74
C PRO A 52 -19.39 -12.50 0.71
N GLY A 53 -20.07 -11.76 1.57
CA GLY A 53 -19.81 -11.73 3.03
C GLY A 53 -18.76 -10.72 3.45
N PRO A 54 -18.36 -10.76 4.74
CA PRO A 54 -17.51 -9.75 5.34
C PRO A 54 -16.09 -9.75 4.73
N ILE A 55 -15.55 -8.56 4.50
CA ILE A 55 -14.24 -8.35 3.90
C ILE A 55 -13.39 -7.50 4.85
N VAL A 56 -12.21 -8.01 5.22
CA VAL A 56 -11.09 -7.18 5.70
C VAL A 56 -10.25 -6.82 4.49
N LEU A 57 -10.14 -5.52 4.20
CA LEU A 57 -9.43 -4.99 3.04
C LEU A 57 -8.10 -4.38 3.48
N VAL A 58 -7.00 -4.91 2.95
CA VAL A 58 -5.62 -4.57 3.35
C VAL A 58 -4.93 -3.88 2.20
N GLY A 59 -4.26 -2.76 2.45
CA GLY A 59 -3.48 -2.02 1.46
C GLY A 59 -2.08 -1.69 1.94
N HIS A 60 -1.09 -1.99 1.10
CA HIS A 60 0.30 -1.60 1.32
C HIS A 60 0.61 -0.34 0.50
N SER A 61 1.30 0.63 1.09
CA SER A 61 1.83 1.80 0.38
C SER A 61 0.73 2.56 -0.40
N TYR A 62 0.88 2.75 -1.72
CA TYR A 62 -0.14 3.28 -2.62
C TYR A 62 -1.45 2.46 -2.59
N GLY A 63 -1.36 1.16 -2.31
CA GLY A 63 -2.53 0.31 -2.10
C GLY A 63 -3.44 0.82 -0.98
N GLY A 64 -2.92 1.53 0.01
CA GLY A 64 -3.70 2.21 1.04
C GLY A 64 -4.61 3.30 0.47
N SER A 65 -4.10 4.13 -0.45
CA SER A 65 -4.94 5.11 -1.18
C SER A 65 -6.03 4.41 -2.00
N VAL A 66 -5.69 3.28 -2.64
CA VAL A 66 -6.64 2.49 -3.44
C VAL A 66 -7.75 1.93 -2.56
N ILE A 67 -7.43 1.29 -1.42
CA ILE A 67 -8.45 0.71 -0.53
C ILE A 67 -9.34 1.79 0.09
N THR A 68 -8.77 2.96 0.42
CA THR A 68 -9.50 4.11 0.94
C THR A 68 -10.63 4.56 0.00
N ASN A 69 -10.42 4.44 -1.31
CA ASN A 69 -11.41 4.80 -2.32
C ASN A 69 -12.30 3.60 -2.71
N ALA A 70 -11.73 2.42 -2.89
CA ALA A 70 -12.44 1.23 -3.35
C ALA A 70 -13.46 0.70 -2.34
N ALA A 71 -13.23 0.90 -1.04
CA ALA A 71 -14.14 0.47 0.01
C ALA A 71 -15.41 1.32 0.13
N ALA A 72 -15.40 2.54 -0.43
CA ALA A 72 -16.50 3.48 -0.26
C ALA A 72 -17.81 2.94 -0.84
N GLY A 73 -18.82 2.82 0.02
CA GLY A 73 -20.16 2.35 -0.37
C GLY A 73 -20.31 0.83 -0.51
N ASN A 74 -19.26 0.04 -0.30
CA ASN A 74 -19.37 -1.42 -0.28
C ASN A 74 -19.75 -1.90 1.13
N PRO A 75 -20.95 -2.46 1.35
CA PRO A 75 -21.43 -2.84 2.67
C PRO A 75 -20.71 -4.08 3.25
N ASN A 76 -19.98 -4.82 2.43
CA ASN A 76 -19.26 -6.01 2.86
C ASN A 76 -17.87 -5.68 3.41
N VAL A 77 -17.33 -4.49 3.15
CA VAL A 77 -16.04 -4.09 3.72
C VAL A 77 -16.26 -3.61 5.15
N GLU A 78 -15.83 -4.42 6.11
CA GLU A 78 -16.06 -4.19 7.54
C GLU A 78 -14.82 -3.67 8.28
N ALA A 79 -13.63 -3.84 7.69
CA ALA A 79 -12.38 -3.31 8.25
C ALA A 79 -11.37 -2.95 7.16
N LEU A 80 -10.56 -1.91 7.45
CA LEU A 80 -9.42 -1.49 6.63
C LEU A 80 -8.12 -1.75 7.40
N VAL A 81 -7.10 -2.25 6.70
CA VAL A 81 -5.76 -2.40 7.27
C VAL A 81 -4.77 -1.69 6.36
N TYR A 82 -4.07 -0.71 6.91
CA TYR A 82 -3.02 0.05 6.25
C TYR A 82 -1.66 -0.50 6.68
N VAL A 83 -0.83 -0.92 5.74
CA VAL A 83 0.50 -1.48 5.99
C VAL A 83 1.52 -0.57 5.32
N ASP A 84 2.28 0.18 6.12
CA ASP A 84 3.25 1.18 5.62
C ASP A 84 2.65 2.01 4.46
N ALA A 85 1.48 2.60 4.68
CA ALA A 85 0.59 3.00 3.59
C ALA A 85 0.03 4.41 3.72
N ALA A 86 -0.45 4.98 2.61
CA ALA A 86 -1.18 6.23 2.59
C ALA A 86 -2.68 6.04 2.89
N ALA A 87 -3.23 6.89 3.75
CA ALA A 87 -4.66 6.97 4.06
C ALA A 87 -5.20 8.39 3.77
N PRO A 88 -5.42 8.74 2.48
CA PRO A 88 -5.80 10.09 2.09
C PRO A 88 -7.20 10.49 2.58
N ALA A 89 -7.37 11.78 2.88
CA ALA A 89 -8.67 12.43 2.92
C ALA A 89 -9.12 12.83 1.50
N VAL A 90 -10.39 13.20 1.36
CA VAL A 90 -10.92 13.68 0.07
C VAL A 90 -10.13 14.89 -0.43
N GLY A 91 -9.69 14.84 -1.68
CA GLY A 91 -8.90 15.89 -2.34
C GLY A 91 -7.38 15.77 -2.15
N GLU A 92 -6.90 14.92 -1.26
CA GLU A 92 -5.46 14.69 -1.08
C GLU A 92 -4.92 13.70 -2.12
N THR A 93 -3.64 13.84 -2.45
CA THR A 93 -2.95 12.97 -3.42
C THR A 93 -1.95 12.06 -2.71
N ASN A 94 -1.73 10.85 -3.24
CA ASN A 94 -0.76 9.91 -2.65
C ASN A 94 0.65 10.51 -2.56
N GLY A 95 1.07 11.29 -3.53
CA GLY A 95 2.38 11.95 -3.56
C GLY A 95 2.63 12.96 -2.43
N SER A 96 1.59 13.38 -1.69
CA SER A 96 1.73 14.31 -0.56
C SER A 96 2.15 13.67 0.75
N PHE A 97 2.09 12.33 0.88
CA PHE A 97 2.22 11.62 2.17
C PHE A 97 3.58 11.01 2.49
N SER A 98 4.57 11.12 1.63
CA SER A 98 5.88 10.50 1.91
C SER A 98 6.57 11.03 3.18
N GLY A 99 6.26 12.26 3.59
CA GLY A 99 6.88 12.92 4.75
C GLY A 99 8.12 13.75 4.35
N ALA A 100 8.46 14.75 5.17
CA ALA A 100 9.56 15.67 4.86
C ALA A 100 10.94 14.98 4.82
N ASP A 101 11.12 13.94 5.65
CA ASP A 101 12.37 13.19 5.75
C ASP A 101 12.44 11.99 4.80
N SER A 102 11.41 11.77 3.99
CA SER A 102 11.39 10.72 2.98
C SER A 102 12.49 10.90 1.94
N VAL A 103 13.10 9.80 1.50
CA VAL A 103 14.04 9.82 0.38
C VAL A 103 13.41 10.40 -0.88
N LEU A 104 12.10 10.20 -1.09
CA LEU A 104 11.32 10.73 -2.22
C LEU A 104 11.22 12.27 -2.22
N LYS A 105 11.48 12.92 -1.08
CA LYS A 105 11.51 14.39 -0.96
C LYS A 105 12.93 14.96 -0.90
N ARG A 106 13.90 14.16 -0.44
CA ARG A 106 15.29 14.61 -0.23
C ARG A 106 16.19 14.45 -1.46
N LYS A 107 15.84 13.54 -2.37
CA LYS A 107 16.60 13.33 -3.62
C LYS A 107 15.86 13.94 -4.81
N PRO A 108 16.57 14.43 -5.85
CA PRO A 108 15.97 14.81 -7.12
C PRO A 108 15.31 13.61 -7.81
N GLU A 109 14.26 13.86 -8.57
CA GLU A 109 13.52 12.77 -9.26
C GLU A 109 14.35 11.93 -10.23
N ASP A 110 15.33 12.54 -10.90
CA ASP A 110 16.24 11.86 -11.81
C ASP A 110 17.27 10.96 -11.10
N GLU A 111 17.45 11.14 -9.80
CA GLU A 111 18.21 10.22 -8.94
C GLU A 111 17.34 9.12 -8.34
N LEU A 112 16.02 9.28 -8.34
CA LEU A 112 15.07 8.34 -7.76
C LEU A 112 14.53 7.35 -8.79
N PHE A 113 14.22 7.82 -10.01
CA PHE A 113 13.43 7.08 -10.98
C PHE A 113 14.05 7.05 -12.37
N ASP A 114 13.90 5.90 -13.02
CA ASP A 114 13.93 5.79 -14.48
C ASP A 114 12.49 6.05 -14.97
N LYS A 115 12.34 7.04 -15.90
CA LYS A 115 11.04 7.50 -16.41
C LYS A 115 10.84 6.98 -17.82
N LEU A 116 9.72 6.29 -18.06
CA LEU A 116 9.41 5.69 -19.35
C LEU A 116 8.03 6.14 -19.85
N PRO A 117 7.89 6.51 -21.12
CA PRO A 117 6.58 6.72 -21.71
C PRO A 117 5.85 5.37 -21.86
N TYR A 118 4.53 5.37 -21.73
CA TYR A 118 3.73 4.16 -21.93
C TYR A 118 2.51 4.43 -22.82
N PRO A 119 2.03 3.42 -23.57
CA PRO A 119 0.87 3.55 -24.44
C PRO A 119 -0.41 3.88 -23.67
N GLY A 120 -1.18 4.85 -24.13
CA GLY A 120 -2.42 5.26 -23.47
C GLY A 120 -2.23 6.24 -22.32
N ALA A 121 -0.99 6.65 -22.04
CA ALA A 121 -0.71 7.63 -20.98
C ALA A 121 -1.49 8.94 -21.17
N PRO A 122 -2.07 9.50 -20.10
CA PRO A 122 -2.55 10.88 -20.12
C PRO A 122 -1.41 11.85 -20.51
N PRO A 123 -1.72 13.02 -21.08
CA PRO A 123 -0.71 14.00 -21.45
C PRO A 123 0.22 14.35 -20.27
N GLY A 124 1.52 14.13 -20.45
CA GLY A 124 2.55 14.40 -19.45
C GLY A 124 2.80 13.28 -18.43
N ALA A 125 1.96 12.24 -18.39
CA ALA A 125 2.19 11.10 -17.52
C ALA A 125 3.29 10.18 -18.04
N VAL A 126 4.07 9.62 -17.13
CA VAL A 126 5.13 8.64 -17.38
C VAL A 126 5.07 7.53 -16.35
N GLU A 127 5.58 6.37 -16.69
CA GLU A 127 5.87 5.31 -15.72
C GLU A 127 7.16 5.60 -14.97
N LEU A 128 7.13 5.36 -13.67
CA LEU A 128 8.24 5.50 -12.74
C LEU A 128 8.71 4.10 -12.31
N TYR A 129 9.97 3.79 -12.59
CA TYR A 129 10.70 2.66 -12.02
C TYR A 129 11.67 3.18 -10.97
N LEU A 130 11.68 2.62 -9.77
CA LEU A 130 12.74 2.95 -8.80
C LEU A 130 14.10 2.50 -9.34
N ARG A 131 15.09 3.38 -9.26
CA ARG A 131 16.48 3.03 -9.57
C ARG A 131 16.99 1.99 -8.59
N LYS A 132 17.93 1.17 -9.03
CA LYS A 132 18.40 0.01 -8.27
C LYS A 132 18.95 0.39 -6.89
N ASP A 133 19.78 1.40 -6.83
CA ASP A 133 20.35 1.92 -5.59
C ASP A 133 19.28 2.39 -4.62
N VAL A 134 18.29 3.13 -5.12
CA VAL A 134 17.15 3.60 -4.31
C VAL A 134 16.32 2.43 -3.79
N PHE A 135 16.06 1.42 -4.62
CA PHE A 135 15.30 0.25 -4.22
C PHE A 135 16.01 -0.54 -3.11
N LEU A 136 17.33 -0.79 -3.27
CA LEU A 136 18.09 -1.59 -2.33
C LEU A 136 18.40 -0.84 -1.02
N ASP A 137 18.70 0.47 -1.11
CA ASP A 137 19.19 1.23 0.03
C ASP A 137 18.10 1.91 0.84
N HIS A 138 16.86 2.06 0.25
CA HIS A 138 15.80 2.84 0.86
C HIS A 138 14.39 2.20 0.82
N PHE A 139 14.11 1.36 -0.19
CA PHE A 139 12.78 0.74 -0.35
C PHE A 139 12.69 -0.61 0.36
N GLY A 140 13.71 -1.48 0.18
CA GLY A 140 13.80 -2.80 0.79
C GLY A 140 15.13 -3.00 1.51
N ASN A 141 15.58 -2.01 2.27
CA ASN A 141 16.90 -1.96 2.90
C ASN A 141 17.07 -2.91 4.10
N ASP A 142 16.01 -3.54 4.56
CA ASP A 142 16.04 -4.61 5.57
C ASP A 142 16.03 -6.02 4.96
N LEU A 143 15.89 -6.13 3.64
CA LEU A 143 15.93 -7.41 2.93
C LEU A 143 17.36 -7.82 2.58
N PRO A 144 17.65 -9.13 2.49
CA PRO A 144 18.91 -9.59 1.89
C PRO A 144 19.10 -9.03 0.49
N ALA A 145 20.30 -8.56 0.16
CA ALA A 145 20.60 -7.86 -1.10
C ALA A 145 20.20 -8.66 -2.37
N GLU A 146 20.28 -9.99 -2.33
CA GLU A 146 19.85 -10.86 -3.42
C GLU A 146 18.33 -10.81 -3.60
N VAL A 147 17.57 -10.79 -2.50
CA VAL A 147 16.10 -10.68 -2.51
C VAL A 147 15.69 -9.31 -3.02
N ALA A 148 16.25 -8.23 -2.47
CA ALA A 148 15.98 -6.85 -2.91
C ALA A 148 16.33 -6.65 -4.39
N THR A 149 17.45 -7.23 -4.87
CA THR A 149 17.84 -7.15 -6.30
C THR A 149 16.83 -7.85 -7.20
N ARG A 150 16.31 -9.02 -6.80
CA ARG A 150 15.29 -9.74 -7.57
C ARG A 150 13.98 -8.96 -7.61
N LEU A 151 13.52 -8.43 -6.48
CA LEU A 151 12.31 -7.60 -6.39
C LEU A 151 12.44 -6.33 -7.23
N TRP A 152 13.58 -5.65 -7.17
CA TRP A 152 13.86 -4.52 -8.06
C TRP A 152 13.75 -4.90 -9.54
N ALA A 153 14.31 -6.03 -9.93
CA ALA A 153 14.31 -6.48 -11.35
C ALA A 153 12.91 -6.88 -11.85
N THR A 154 12.00 -7.22 -10.95
CA THR A 154 10.62 -7.64 -11.27
C THR A 154 9.58 -6.59 -10.85
N GLN A 155 9.99 -5.41 -10.39
CA GLN A 155 9.07 -4.36 -9.97
C GLN A 155 8.11 -3.95 -11.09
N ARG A 156 6.88 -3.61 -10.73
CA ARG A 156 5.93 -3.00 -11.66
C ARG A 156 6.03 -1.48 -11.56
N ALA A 157 6.14 -0.83 -12.70
CA ALA A 157 6.10 0.62 -12.74
C ALA A 157 4.78 1.17 -12.20
N ALA A 158 4.83 2.38 -11.68
CA ALA A 158 3.63 3.14 -11.35
C ALA A 158 3.61 4.44 -12.16
N SER A 159 2.46 4.78 -12.70
CA SER A 159 2.27 6.05 -13.40
C SER A 159 2.36 7.23 -12.43
N THR A 160 2.91 8.35 -12.89
CA THR A 160 2.82 9.63 -12.17
C THR A 160 1.38 9.99 -11.83
N SER A 161 0.42 9.65 -12.71
CA SER A 161 -1.02 9.87 -12.46
C SER A 161 -1.56 9.12 -11.24
N ALA A 162 -0.97 7.97 -10.88
CA ALA A 162 -1.36 7.25 -9.66
C ALA A 162 -1.08 8.08 -8.40
N PHE A 163 0.01 8.85 -8.40
CA PHE A 163 0.41 9.68 -7.26
C PHE A 163 -0.21 11.07 -7.23
N GLU A 164 -0.60 11.57 -8.40
CA GLU A 164 -1.11 12.95 -8.58
C GLU A 164 -2.65 13.03 -8.58
N THR A 165 -3.34 11.91 -8.80
CA THR A 165 -4.81 11.89 -8.81
C THR A 165 -5.36 12.06 -7.40
N PRO A 166 -6.23 13.07 -7.16
CA PRO A 166 -6.82 13.29 -5.85
C PRO A 166 -7.75 12.15 -5.41
N SER A 167 -7.74 11.84 -4.12
CA SER A 167 -8.67 10.91 -3.48
C SER A 167 -10.10 11.45 -3.58
N ARG A 168 -11.04 10.60 -3.97
CA ARG A 168 -12.47 10.94 -4.09
C ARG A 168 -13.26 10.59 -2.84
N PHE A 169 -12.74 9.65 -2.05
CA PHE A 169 -13.39 9.13 -0.85
C PHE A 169 -12.38 8.99 0.29
N ALA A 170 -12.88 8.93 1.51
CA ALA A 170 -12.13 8.67 2.74
C ALA A 170 -12.87 7.60 3.55
N ALA A 171 -12.84 6.34 3.07
CA ALA A 171 -13.63 5.26 3.67
C ALA A 171 -13.31 5.01 5.15
N TRP A 172 -12.11 5.37 5.62
CA TRP A 172 -11.71 5.31 7.03
C TRP A 172 -12.52 6.24 7.95
N GLU A 173 -13.29 7.20 7.42
CA GLU A 173 -14.20 8.02 8.22
C GLU A 173 -15.41 7.21 8.76
N THR A 174 -15.74 6.08 8.11
CA THR A 174 -16.91 5.27 8.44
C THR A 174 -16.62 3.80 8.69
N ILE A 175 -15.46 3.31 8.24
CA ILE A 175 -15.03 1.92 8.40
C ILE A 175 -13.87 1.89 9.41
N PRO A 176 -13.95 1.06 10.46
CA PRO A 176 -12.86 0.92 11.44
C PRO A 176 -11.57 0.48 10.76
N SER A 177 -10.43 0.99 11.24
CA SER A 177 -9.15 0.76 10.60
C SER A 177 -8.03 0.41 11.56
N TRP A 178 -7.06 -0.36 11.04
CA TRP A 178 -5.81 -0.75 11.67
C TRP A 178 -4.65 -0.21 10.85
N TYR A 179 -3.59 0.17 11.52
CA TYR A 179 -2.42 0.75 10.87
C TYR A 179 -1.15 0.07 11.38
N PHE A 180 -0.41 -0.59 10.50
CA PHE A 180 0.92 -1.12 10.73
C PHE A 180 1.94 -0.10 10.24
N ILE A 181 2.88 0.29 11.09
CA ILE A 181 3.88 1.33 10.81
C ILE A 181 5.27 0.78 11.09
N SER A 182 6.12 0.72 10.08
CA SER A 182 7.54 0.40 10.20
C SER A 182 8.35 1.65 10.57
N SER A 183 9.03 1.64 11.72
CA SER A 183 9.76 2.82 12.18
C SER A 183 10.98 3.16 11.33
N GLY A 184 11.47 2.22 10.53
CA GLY A 184 12.59 2.37 9.59
C GLY A 184 12.21 2.67 8.15
N ASP A 185 10.92 2.86 7.84
CA ASP A 185 10.45 3.20 6.50
C ASP A 185 11.00 4.56 6.05
N GLN A 186 11.69 4.57 4.90
CA GLN A 186 12.30 5.75 4.30
C GLN A 186 11.49 6.29 3.09
N ILE A 187 10.39 5.63 2.72
CA ILE A 187 9.49 5.99 1.60
C ILE A 187 8.29 6.79 2.10
N ILE A 188 7.47 6.19 2.99
CA ILE A 188 6.47 6.91 3.77
C ILE A 188 6.95 6.90 5.21
N THR A 189 7.37 8.05 5.71
CA THR A 189 8.00 8.07 7.04
C THR A 189 7.00 7.77 8.14
N ALA A 190 7.44 7.08 9.19
CA ALA A 190 6.62 6.73 10.34
C ALA A 190 5.91 7.96 10.97
N THR A 191 6.51 9.14 10.89
CA THR A 191 5.88 10.40 11.33
C THR A 191 4.66 10.75 10.49
N SER A 192 4.76 10.60 9.15
CA SER A 192 3.65 10.86 8.24
C SER A 192 2.53 9.84 8.43
N GLU A 193 2.88 8.56 8.57
CA GLU A 193 1.91 7.49 8.80
C GLU A 193 1.18 7.64 10.12
N ARG A 194 1.88 8.00 11.21
CA ARG A 194 1.24 8.30 12.50
C ARG A 194 0.22 9.42 12.39
N ALA A 195 0.53 10.48 11.67
CA ALA A 195 -0.41 11.58 11.46
C ALA A 195 -1.68 11.13 10.69
N MET A 196 -1.52 10.28 9.68
CA MET A 196 -2.66 9.70 8.95
C MET A 196 -3.47 8.73 9.82
N ALA A 197 -2.79 7.86 10.56
CA ALA A 197 -3.42 6.90 11.47
C ALA A 197 -4.20 7.58 12.60
N GLU A 198 -3.63 8.64 13.20
CA GLU A 198 -4.31 9.46 14.22
C GLU A 198 -5.56 10.13 13.67
N ARG A 199 -5.45 10.74 12.49
CA ARG A 199 -6.58 11.37 11.80
C ARG A 199 -7.69 10.36 11.49
N ALA A 200 -7.34 9.16 11.08
CA ALA A 200 -8.29 8.08 10.77
C ALA A 200 -8.85 7.40 12.03
N GLY A 201 -8.33 7.70 13.22
CA GLY A 201 -8.72 7.00 14.46
C GLY A 201 -8.35 5.51 14.45
N SER A 202 -7.30 5.12 13.72
CA SER A 202 -6.88 3.73 13.53
C SER A 202 -6.31 3.11 14.80
N HIS A 203 -6.47 1.79 14.95
CA HIS A 203 -5.67 1.00 15.89
C HIS A 203 -4.24 0.88 15.35
N VAL A 204 -3.26 1.43 16.07
CA VAL A 204 -1.88 1.54 15.58
C VAL A 204 -0.99 0.46 16.19
N THR A 205 -0.28 -0.27 15.34
CA THR A 205 0.84 -1.14 15.70
C THR A 205 2.11 -0.58 15.08
N VAL A 206 3.15 -0.39 15.89
CA VAL A 206 4.46 0.07 15.43
C VAL A 206 5.45 -1.06 15.50
N PHE A 207 6.05 -1.39 14.36
CA PHE A 207 7.16 -2.31 14.24
C PHE A 207 8.48 -1.53 14.36
N ASP A 208 9.35 -1.94 15.28
CA ASP A 208 10.63 -1.25 15.48
C ASP A 208 11.65 -1.69 14.42
N GLY A 209 12.12 -0.75 13.62
CA GLY A 209 12.91 -1.02 12.43
C GLY A 209 12.03 -1.28 11.20
N GLY A 210 12.42 -2.27 10.40
CA GLY A 210 11.78 -2.60 9.12
C GLY A 210 12.06 -1.58 8.02
N SER A 211 11.69 -1.93 6.79
CA SER A 211 11.74 -1.04 5.63
C SER A 211 10.32 -0.79 5.13
N HIS A 212 10.18 -0.13 3.98
CA HIS A 212 8.90 -0.05 3.27
C HIS A 212 8.38 -1.42 2.79
N LEU A 213 9.23 -2.45 2.80
CA LEU A 213 8.89 -3.83 2.45
C LEU A 213 8.85 -4.78 3.67
N THR A 214 8.49 -4.26 4.85
CA THR A 214 8.35 -5.08 6.07
C THR A 214 7.34 -6.22 5.90
N LEU A 215 6.31 -6.05 5.06
CA LEU A 215 5.40 -7.15 4.68
C LEU A 215 6.14 -8.35 4.06
N ILE A 216 7.30 -8.14 3.43
CA ILE A 216 8.13 -9.23 2.84
C ILE A 216 9.16 -9.74 3.83
N SER A 217 9.78 -8.85 4.61
CA SER A 217 10.84 -9.24 5.56
C SER A 217 10.28 -9.85 6.86
N HIS A 218 9.10 -9.40 7.29
CA HIS A 218 8.44 -9.80 8.54
C HIS A 218 6.92 -10.03 8.34
N PRO A 219 6.51 -10.95 7.46
CA PRO A 219 5.10 -11.16 7.12
C PRO A 219 4.26 -11.60 8.33
N GLU A 220 4.87 -12.23 9.33
CA GLU A 220 4.20 -12.62 10.57
C GLU A 220 3.69 -11.39 11.36
N ALA A 221 4.50 -10.33 11.44
CA ALA A 221 4.12 -9.12 12.16
C ALA A 221 2.94 -8.38 11.49
N VAL A 222 2.92 -8.39 10.16
CA VAL A 222 1.81 -7.82 9.37
C VAL A 222 0.56 -8.71 9.49
N THR A 223 0.73 -10.04 9.42
CA THR A 223 -0.36 -11.01 9.60
C THR A 223 -1.06 -10.82 10.94
N ASP A 224 -0.31 -10.61 12.03
CA ASP A 224 -0.88 -10.39 13.37
C ASP A 224 -1.83 -9.18 13.40
N VAL A 225 -1.53 -8.10 12.68
CA VAL A 225 -2.41 -6.93 12.58
C VAL A 225 -3.64 -7.21 11.73
N ILE A 226 -3.49 -7.98 10.67
CA ILE A 226 -4.62 -8.43 9.85
C ILE A 226 -5.56 -9.31 10.68
N GLU A 227 -5.03 -10.22 11.51
CA GLU A 227 -5.84 -11.06 12.40
C GLU A 227 -6.60 -10.24 13.44
N GLN A 228 -5.99 -9.20 14.04
CA GLN A 228 -6.68 -8.29 14.94
C GLN A 228 -7.89 -7.63 14.28
N ALA A 229 -7.75 -7.20 13.02
CA ALA A 229 -8.86 -6.65 12.25
C ALA A 229 -9.94 -7.70 11.97
N ILE A 230 -9.57 -8.92 11.60
CA ILE A 230 -10.50 -10.04 11.36
C ILE A 230 -11.28 -10.39 12.63
N ASP A 231 -10.62 -10.45 13.77
CA ASP A 231 -11.26 -10.81 15.04
C ASP A 231 -12.28 -9.76 15.49
N SER A 232 -12.05 -8.50 15.13
CA SER A 232 -12.98 -7.41 15.47
C SER A 232 -14.30 -7.48 14.70
N VAL A 233 -14.29 -7.99 13.46
CA VAL A 233 -15.50 -8.09 12.61
C VAL A 233 -16.27 -9.40 12.82
N ARG A 234 -15.74 -10.32 13.62
CA ARG A 234 -16.37 -11.59 13.98
C ARG A 234 -17.22 -11.53 15.27
N GLN A 235 -17.11 -10.42 16.00
CA GLN A 235 -17.84 -10.20 17.25
C GLN A 235 -19.20 -9.57 16.99
#